data_c203cfd612f24e288b817f80371c4b21
#
_entry.id   c203cfd612f24e288b817f80371c4b21
#
_cell.length_a   1.000
_cell.length_b   1.000
_cell.length_c   1.000
_cell.angle_alpha   90.00
_cell.angle_beta   90.00
_cell.angle_gamma   90.00
#
_symmetry.space_group_name_H-M   'P 1'
#
loop_
_entity.id
_entity.type
_entity.pdbx_description
1 polymer ?
#
loop_
_entity_poly.entity_id
_entity_poly.type
_entity_poly.pdbx_seq_one_letter_code
_entity_poly.pdbx_strand_id
1 'polypeptide(L)'
;MIEVKDLHKHFGAVKAVDGVSFVARDGEITGLLGPNGAGKTTTLRMLYTLMHPDRGQVLIDGIDVAKDALAVRRQLGVLPDARGLYKRLTARENIDYFARLQGLDEALVRTRREQLIKALDMADIADRRTEGFSQGQRVKTAIARALVHDPRNVILDEPTNGLDVMATRSMRQFMRQLKQEGRCVLFSSHIMQEVAALCDRIVVIAHGRVVADETPDALRAQTGEANLEDAFVKIIGSEEGLAA
;
A
#
# COMPACT_ATOMS: atom_id res chain seq x y z
N MET A 1 10.99 -7.65 0.23
CA MET A 1 11.52 -6.42 0.85
C MET A 1 11.51 -5.27 -0.16
N ILE A 2 11.16 -4.05 0.26
CA ILE A 2 11.13 -2.82 -0.56
C ILE A 2 12.17 -1.85 -0.01
N GLU A 3 13.14 -1.42 -0.85
CA GLU A 3 14.16 -0.44 -0.47
C GLU A 3 14.01 0.82 -1.34
N VAL A 4 13.98 1.98 -0.70
CA VAL A 4 13.90 3.30 -1.34
C VAL A 4 15.12 4.11 -0.93
N LYS A 5 15.86 4.64 -1.92
CA LYS A 5 17.13 5.36 -1.70
C LYS A 5 17.13 6.69 -2.43
N ASP A 6 17.18 7.78 -1.68
CA ASP A 6 17.32 9.17 -2.16
C ASP A 6 16.38 9.50 -3.33
N LEU A 7 15.08 9.16 -3.16
CA LEU A 7 14.08 9.24 -4.22
C LEU A 7 13.60 10.68 -4.41
N HIS A 8 13.61 11.15 -5.66
CA HIS A 8 13.16 12.48 -6.03
C HIS A 8 12.14 12.47 -7.16
N LYS A 9 11.14 13.35 -7.08
CA LYS A 9 10.17 13.61 -8.15
C LYS A 9 9.66 15.04 -8.10
N HIS A 10 9.88 15.75 -9.20
CA HIS A 10 9.44 17.13 -9.35
C HIS A 10 8.39 17.24 -10.47
N PHE A 11 7.45 18.15 -10.30
CA PHE A 11 6.47 18.54 -11.30
C PHE A 11 6.58 20.06 -11.48
N GLY A 12 7.36 20.49 -12.45
CA GLY A 12 7.72 21.89 -12.60
C GLY A 12 8.43 22.42 -11.36
N ALA A 13 7.87 23.44 -10.71
CA ALA A 13 8.42 24.01 -9.48
C ALA A 13 8.09 23.18 -8.21
N VAL A 14 7.16 22.23 -8.29
CA VAL A 14 6.71 21.47 -7.11
C VAL A 14 7.61 20.26 -6.90
N LYS A 15 8.32 20.21 -5.77
CA LYS A 15 9.10 19.07 -5.30
C LYS A 15 8.18 18.09 -4.56
N ALA A 16 7.48 17.24 -5.31
CA ALA A 16 6.52 16.30 -4.70
C ALA A 16 7.20 15.20 -3.85
N VAL A 17 8.43 14.82 -4.22
CA VAL A 17 9.30 13.90 -3.46
C VAL A 17 10.72 14.49 -3.54
N ASP A 18 11.39 14.66 -2.38
CA ASP A 18 12.67 15.35 -2.27
C ASP A 18 13.61 14.62 -1.28
N GLY A 19 14.21 13.52 -1.73
CA GLY A 19 15.18 12.75 -0.97
C GLY A 19 14.55 11.70 -0.05
N VAL A 20 13.43 11.10 -0.43
CA VAL A 20 12.77 10.04 0.36
C VAL A 20 13.61 8.77 0.36
N SER A 21 13.91 8.27 1.58
CA SER A 21 14.62 7.00 1.80
C SER A 21 13.96 6.24 2.95
N PHE A 22 13.67 4.95 2.75
CA PHE A 22 13.16 4.05 3.78
C PHE A 22 13.26 2.58 3.33
N VAL A 23 13.01 1.65 4.25
CA VAL A 23 12.96 0.21 3.97
C VAL A 23 11.70 -0.39 4.57
N ALA A 24 10.89 -1.06 3.74
CA ALA A 24 9.81 -1.94 4.20
C ALA A 24 10.29 -3.41 4.13
N ARG A 25 10.22 -4.13 5.27
CA ARG A 25 10.81 -5.47 5.43
C ARG A 25 9.80 -6.58 5.24
N ASP A 26 10.29 -7.75 4.92
CA ASP A 26 9.50 -8.97 4.87
C ASP A 26 8.99 -9.32 6.28
N GLY A 27 7.74 -9.79 6.37
CA GLY A 27 7.09 -10.12 7.63
C GLY A 27 6.73 -8.91 8.51
N GLU A 28 6.79 -7.69 7.96
CA GLU A 28 6.41 -6.46 8.65
C GLU A 28 5.29 -5.71 7.90
N ILE A 29 4.49 -4.97 8.66
CA ILE A 29 3.57 -3.96 8.13
C ILE A 29 4.20 -2.59 8.32
N THR A 30 4.58 -1.95 7.23
CA THR A 30 5.11 -0.58 7.21
C THR A 30 4.00 0.39 6.80
N GLY A 31 3.72 1.39 7.63
CA GLY A 31 2.78 2.47 7.33
C GLY A 31 3.49 3.69 6.74
N LEU A 32 3.05 4.14 5.58
CA LEU A 32 3.48 5.40 4.98
C LEU A 32 2.48 6.49 5.34
N LEU A 33 2.83 7.32 6.31
CA LEU A 33 1.95 8.28 6.95
C LEU A 33 2.31 9.70 6.53
N GLY A 34 1.33 10.59 6.48
CA GLY A 34 1.55 12.02 6.18
C GLY A 34 0.27 12.72 5.74
N PRO A 35 0.22 14.05 5.77
CA PRO A 35 -0.93 14.80 5.32
C PRO A 35 -1.19 14.64 3.82
N ASN A 36 -2.34 15.15 3.36
CA ASN A 36 -2.64 15.20 1.93
C ASN A 36 -1.62 16.12 1.22
N GLY A 37 -1.12 15.66 0.06
CA GLY A 37 -0.08 16.40 -0.66
C GLY A 37 1.36 16.18 -0.17
N ALA A 38 1.58 15.41 0.90
CA ALA A 38 2.93 15.14 1.43
C ALA A 38 3.86 14.36 0.49
N GLY A 39 3.34 13.76 -0.60
CA GLY A 39 4.13 12.98 -1.55
C GLY A 39 3.93 11.45 -1.46
N LYS A 40 3.07 10.93 -0.56
CA LYS A 40 2.83 9.49 -0.37
C LYS A 40 2.47 8.76 -1.66
N THR A 41 1.36 9.15 -2.31
CA THR A 41 0.90 8.51 -3.56
C THR A 41 1.92 8.67 -4.70
N THR A 42 2.64 9.80 -4.77
CA THR A 42 3.72 9.98 -5.75
C THR A 42 4.86 9.01 -5.51
N THR A 43 5.27 8.85 -4.25
CA THR A 43 6.26 7.84 -3.84
C THR A 43 5.79 6.44 -4.24
N LEU A 44 4.58 6.04 -3.84
CA LEU A 44 4.05 4.71 -4.16
C LEU A 44 3.97 4.46 -5.67
N ARG A 45 3.56 5.45 -6.49
CA ARG A 45 3.51 5.34 -7.96
C ARG A 45 4.88 5.05 -8.58
N MET A 46 5.96 5.53 -7.99
CA MET A 46 7.32 5.18 -8.42
C MET A 46 7.68 3.75 -8.02
N LEU A 47 7.30 3.30 -6.81
CA LEU A 47 7.56 1.96 -6.32
C LEU A 47 6.88 0.89 -7.21
N TYR A 48 5.62 1.12 -7.60
CA TYR A 48 4.90 0.16 -8.44
C TYR A 48 4.97 0.49 -9.95
N THR A 49 6.02 1.19 -10.36
CA THR A 49 6.42 1.36 -11.77
C THR A 49 5.42 2.12 -12.66
N LEU A 50 4.51 2.91 -12.10
CA LEU A 50 3.63 3.82 -12.86
C LEU A 50 4.29 5.16 -13.18
N MET A 51 5.39 5.49 -12.49
CA MET A 51 6.10 6.74 -12.66
C MET A 51 7.60 6.51 -12.52
N HIS A 52 8.39 7.19 -13.34
CA HIS A 52 9.84 7.18 -13.19
C HIS A 52 10.28 8.25 -12.19
N PRO A 53 11.18 7.96 -11.24
CA PRO A 53 11.83 8.96 -10.44
C PRO A 53 12.71 9.87 -11.31
N ASP A 54 12.94 11.10 -10.88
CA ASP A 54 13.90 11.99 -11.52
C ASP A 54 15.32 11.67 -11.03
N ARG A 55 15.45 11.18 -9.79
CA ARG A 55 16.69 10.75 -9.17
C ARG A 55 16.38 9.72 -8.05
N GLY A 56 17.40 8.95 -7.66
CA GLY A 56 17.32 7.93 -6.62
C GLY A 56 17.04 6.55 -7.19
N GLN A 57 16.80 5.59 -6.29
CA GLN A 57 16.64 4.19 -6.64
C GLN A 57 15.54 3.54 -5.82
N VAL A 58 14.79 2.66 -6.43
CA VAL A 58 13.86 1.74 -5.75
C VAL A 58 14.22 0.31 -6.12
N LEU A 59 14.36 -0.54 -5.10
CA LEU A 59 14.59 -1.97 -5.27
C LEU A 59 13.43 -2.77 -4.64
N ILE A 60 12.90 -3.72 -5.40
CA ILE A 60 11.92 -4.71 -4.93
C ILE A 60 12.60 -6.09 -4.99
N ASP A 61 12.85 -6.69 -3.82
CA ASP A 61 13.64 -7.93 -3.70
C ASP A 61 14.98 -7.86 -4.46
N GLY A 62 15.66 -6.70 -4.39
CA GLY A 62 16.91 -6.44 -5.08
C GLY A 62 16.79 -6.08 -6.57
N ILE A 63 15.59 -6.13 -7.16
CA ILE A 63 15.35 -5.76 -8.55
C ILE A 63 15.07 -4.27 -8.65
N ASP A 64 15.84 -3.56 -9.45
CA ASP A 64 15.66 -2.12 -9.68
C ASP A 64 14.43 -1.86 -10.57
N VAL A 65 13.48 -1.07 -10.06
CA VAL A 65 12.21 -0.76 -10.75
C VAL A 65 12.42 -0.03 -12.09
N ALA A 66 13.52 0.71 -12.23
CA ALA A 66 13.85 1.43 -13.47
C ALA A 66 14.48 0.53 -14.53
N LYS A 67 15.11 -0.59 -14.10
CA LYS A 67 15.84 -1.51 -15.01
C LYS A 67 14.96 -2.65 -15.52
N ASP A 68 14.12 -3.24 -14.63
CA ASP A 68 13.26 -4.36 -14.99
C ASP A 68 11.88 -4.25 -14.30
N ALA A 69 11.06 -3.35 -14.84
CA ALA A 69 9.70 -3.12 -14.36
C ALA A 69 8.80 -4.37 -14.46
N LEU A 70 9.04 -5.26 -15.45
CA LEU A 70 8.23 -6.48 -15.61
C LEU A 70 8.56 -7.52 -14.54
N ALA A 71 9.83 -7.73 -14.22
CA ALA A 71 10.24 -8.60 -13.13
C ALA A 71 9.69 -8.08 -11.79
N VAL A 72 9.77 -6.76 -11.55
CA VAL A 72 9.20 -6.12 -10.35
C VAL A 72 7.70 -6.37 -10.24
N ARG A 73 6.92 -6.18 -11.31
CA ARG A 73 5.46 -6.39 -11.30
C ARG A 73 5.05 -7.81 -10.97
N ARG A 74 5.90 -8.81 -11.27
CA ARG A 74 5.67 -10.21 -10.88
C ARG A 74 5.86 -10.46 -9.38
N GLN A 75 6.67 -9.62 -8.70
CA GLN A 75 6.95 -9.73 -7.26
C GLN A 75 6.03 -8.83 -6.42
N LEU A 76 5.17 -8.02 -7.06
CA LEU A 76 4.47 -6.94 -6.42
C LEU A 76 2.96 -7.01 -6.63
N GLY A 77 2.20 -7.12 -5.54
CA GLY A 77 0.74 -6.92 -5.53
C GLY A 77 0.41 -5.48 -5.18
N VAL A 78 -0.40 -4.80 -5.99
CA VAL A 78 -0.70 -3.39 -5.80
C VAL A 78 -2.19 -3.13 -5.77
N LEU A 79 -2.66 -2.49 -4.69
CA LEU A 79 -3.95 -1.81 -4.63
C LEU A 79 -3.69 -0.30 -4.78
N PRO A 80 -3.88 0.30 -5.95
CA PRO A 80 -3.78 1.74 -6.11
C PRO A 80 -5.03 2.43 -5.57
N ASP A 81 -4.94 3.74 -5.28
CA ASP A 81 -6.09 4.56 -4.88
C ASP A 81 -7.21 4.50 -5.93
N ALA A 82 -6.89 4.67 -7.23
CA ALA A 82 -7.81 4.44 -8.33
C ALA A 82 -7.93 2.94 -8.64
N ARG A 83 -8.93 2.27 -8.10
CA ARG A 83 -9.07 0.80 -8.10
C ARG A 83 -9.30 0.16 -9.48
N GLY A 84 -9.85 0.90 -10.45
CA GLY A 84 -9.90 0.54 -11.88
C GLY A 84 -10.45 -0.86 -12.20
N LEU A 85 -11.61 -1.24 -11.62
CA LEU A 85 -12.27 -2.51 -11.98
C LEU A 85 -12.99 -2.39 -13.33
N TYR A 86 -12.99 -3.47 -14.10
CA TYR A 86 -13.80 -3.59 -15.31
C TYR A 86 -15.27 -3.80 -14.92
N LYS A 87 -16.08 -2.74 -15.01
CA LYS A 87 -17.47 -2.70 -14.51
C LYS A 87 -18.38 -3.77 -15.09
N ARG A 88 -18.16 -4.15 -16.36
CA ARG A 88 -18.96 -5.17 -17.07
C ARG A 88 -18.58 -6.60 -16.75
N LEU A 89 -17.40 -6.81 -16.14
CA LEU A 89 -16.94 -8.11 -15.67
C LEU A 89 -17.44 -8.38 -14.26
N THR A 90 -17.66 -9.66 -13.94
CA THR A 90 -17.89 -10.12 -12.57
C THR A 90 -16.62 -9.95 -11.73
N ALA A 91 -16.72 -10.08 -10.41
CA ALA A 91 -15.53 -10.09 -9.55
C ALA A 91 -14.58 -11.22 -9.94
N ARG A 92 -15.12 -12.42 -10.20
CA ARG A 92 -14.38 -13.60 -10.67
C ARG A 92 -13.63 -13.32 -11.97
N GLU A 93 -14.31 -12.79 -12.97
CA GLU A 93 -13.71 -12.44 -14.27
C GLU A 93 -12.64 -11.35 -14.16
N ASN A 94 -12.81 -10.37 -13.27
CA ASN A 94 -11.78 -9.37 -12.98
C ASN A 94 -10.50 -10.03 -12.43
N ILE A 95 -10.62 -10.97 -11.51
CA ILE A 95 -9.49 -11.71 -10.93
C ILE A 95 -8.82 -12.56 -12.01
N ASP A 96 -9.58 -13.36 -12.75
CA ASP A 96 -9.08 -14.25 -13.80
C ASP A 96 -8.32 -13.50 -14.89
N TYR A 97 -8.85 -12.35 -15.32
CA TYR A 97 -8.21 -11.52 -16.33
C TYR A 97 -6.81 -11.09 -15.91
N PHE A 98 -6.64 -10.60 -14.68
CA PHE A 98 -5.33 -10.19 -14.17
C PHE A 98 -4.40 -11.37 -13.88
N ALA A 99 -4.93 -12.51 -13.45
CA ALA A 99 -4.14 -13.73 -13.30
C ALA A 99 -3.52 -14.17 -14.63
N ARG A 100 -4.30 -14.15 -15.72
CA ARG A 100 -3.80 -14.46 -17.07
C ARG A 100 -2.79 -13.44 -17.57
N LEU A 101 -2.97 -12.14 -17.27
CA LEU A 101 -1.97 -11.10 -17.60
C LEU A 101 -0.63 -11.33 -16.88
N GLN A 102 -0.65 -11.94 -15.69
CA GLN A 102 0.55 -12.35 -14.96
C GLN A 102 1.16 -13.67 -15.47
N GLY A 103 0.50 -14.32 -16.44
CA GLY A 103 1.00 -15.55 -17.06
C GLY A 103 0.68 -16.84 -16.27
N LEU A 104 -0.29 -16.83 -15.37
CA LEU A 104 -0.71 -18.02 -14.64
C LEU A 104 -1.46 -18.97 -15.58
N ASP A 105 -1.22 -20.27 -15.42
CA ASP A 105 -2.01 -21.30 -16.10
C ASP A 105 -3.43 -21.42 -15.52
N GLU A 106 -4.36 -22.00 -16.28
CA GLU A 106 -5.79 -22.03 -15.92
C GLU A 106 -6.09 -22.85 -14.64
N ALA A 107 -5.26 -23.83 -14.28
CA ALA A 107 -5.44 -24.60 -13.05
C ALA A 107 -5.04 -23.76 -11.84
N LEU A 108 -3.92 -23.04 -11.93
CA LEU A 108 -3.45 -22.13 -10.90
C LEU A 108 -4.37 -20.92 -10.74
N VAL A 109 -4.87 -20.34 -11.85
CA VAL A 109 -5.87 -19.27 -11.82
C VAL A 109 -7.08 -19.69 -10.99
N ARG A 110 -7.66 -20.88 -11.28
CA ARG A 110 -8.81 -21.40 -10.53
C ARG A 110 -8.51 -21.56 -9.05
N THR A 111 -7.40 -22.20 -8.72
CA THR A 111 -7.00 -22.45 -7.32
C THR A 111 -6.81 -21.15 -6.55
N ARG A 112 -6.03 -20.21 -7.08
CA ARG A 112 -5.73 -18.94 -6.43
C ARG A 112 -6.97 -18.07 -6.27
N ARG A 113 -7.78 -17.99 -7.29
CA ARG A 113 -9.04 -17.25 -7.25
C ARG A 113 -9.96 -17.75 -6.12
N GLU A 114 -10.20 -19.07 -6.03
CA GLU A 114 -11.09 -19.61 -4.99
C GLU A 114 -10.51 -19.38 -3.58
N GLN A 115 -9.19 -19.49 -3.42
CA GLN A 115 -8.53 -19.16 -2.16
C GLN A 115 -8.78 -17.69 -1.76
N LEU A 116 -8.65 -16.75 -2.69
CA LEU A 116 -8.84 -15.32 -2.44
C LEU A 116 -10.32 -14.96 -2.23
N ILE A 117 -11.24 -15.56 -2.99
CA ILE A 117 -12.68 -15.40 -2.78
C ILE A 117 -13.06 -15.82 -1.36
N LYS A 118 -12.51 -16.94 -0.88
CA LYS A 118 -12.73 -17.42 0.49
C LYS A 118 -12.07 -16.51 1.53
N ALA A 119 -10.80 -16.15 1.34
CA ALA A 119 -10.03 -15.34 2.31
C ALA A 119 -10.61 -13.94 2.49
N LEU A 120 -11.20 -13.37 1.44
CA LEU A 120 -11.78 -12.03 1.45
C LEU A 120 -13.30 -12.04 1.66
N ASP A 121 -13.90 -13.21 1.92
CA ASP A 121 -15.36 -13.36 2.09
C ASP A 121 -16.14 -12.68 0.96
N MET A 122 -15.98 -13.24 -0.26
CA MET A 122 -16.53 -12.69 -1.50
C MET A 122 -17.51 -13.66 -2.20
N ALA A 123 -17.90 -14.76 -1.55
CA ALA A 123 -18.69 -15.81 -2.19
C ALA A 123 -20.04 -15.28 -2.76
N ASP A 124 -20.68 -14.36 -2.05
CA ASP A 124 -21.96 -13.75 -2.43
C ASP A 124 -21.87 -12.76 -3.61
N ILE A 125 -20.66 -12.25 -3.89
CA ILE A 125 -20.43 -11.25 -4.95
C ILE A 125 -19.58 -11.76 -6.11
N ALA A 126 -18.97 -12.95 -5.97
CA ALA A 126 -17.99 -13.48 -6.93
C ALA A 126 -18.51 -13.49 -8.39
N ASP A 127 -19.75 -13.88 -8.60
CA ASP A 127 -20.38 -14.02 -9.90
C ASP A 127 -21.26 -12.81 -10.29
N ARG A 128 -21.24 -11.74 -9.50
CA ARG A 128 -21.90 -10.48 -9.80
C ARG A 128 -20.97 -9.53 -10.56
N ARG A 129 -21.54 -8.76 -11.51
CA ARG A 129 -20.80 -7.68 -12.19
C ARG A 129 -20.39 -6.61 -11.19
N THR A 130 -19.19 -6.06 -11.36
CA THR A 130 -18.64 -5.06 -10.42
C THR A 130 -19.28 -3.67 -10.59
N GLU A 131 -20.13 -3.49 -11.61
CA GLU A 131 -21.03 -2.34 -11.72
C GLU A 131 -22.02 -2.35 -10.56
N GLY A 132 -22.10 -1.24 -9.82
CA GLY A 132 -22.96 -1.14 -8.63
C GLY A 132 -22.39 -1.75 -7.34
N PHE A 133 -21.14 -2.23 -7.32
CA PHE A 133 -20.51 -2.67 -6.09
C PHE A 133 -20.35 -1.54 -5.08
N SER A 134 -20.58 -1.85 -3.80
CA SER A 134 -20.21 -0.97 -2.70
C SER A 134 -18.69 -0.72 -2.68
N GLN A 135 -18.25 0.29 -1.96
CA GLN A 135 -16.82 0.59 -1.82
C GLN A 135 -16.04 -0.61 -1.26
N GLY A 136 -16.58 -1.28 -0.22
CA GLY A 136 -15.96 -2.47 0.35
C GLY A 136 -15.86 -3.63 -0.64
N GLN A 137 -16.92 -3.89 -1.44
CA GLN A 137 -16.89 -4.93 -2.47
C GLN A 137 -15.85 -4.63 -3.57
N ARG A 138 -15.71 -3.35 -3.96
CA ARG A 138 -14.67 -2.92 -4.91
C ARG A 138 -13.27 -3.13 -4.36
N VAL A 139 -13.03 -2.80 -3.08
CA VAL A 139 -11.73 -3.01 -2.42
C VAL A 139 -11.39 -4.48 -2.37
N LYS A 140 -12.29 -5.34 -1.88
CA LYS A 140 -12.09 -6.80 -1.82
C LYS A 140 -11.71 -7.35 -3.20
N THR A 141 -12.45 -6.98 -4.26
CA THR A 141 -12.18 -7.43 -5.64
C THR A 141 -10.83 -6.94 -6.15
N ALA A 142 -10.48 -5.67 -5.89
CA ALA A 142 -9.21 -5.10 -6.31
C ALA A 142 -8.01 -5.73 -5.59
N ILE A 143 -8.16 -6.09 -4.31
CA ILE A 143 -7.15 -6.83 -3.55
C ILE A 143 -7.00 -8.25 -4.07
N ALA A 144 -8.10 -8.97 -4.29
CA ALA A 144 -8.04 -10.32 -4.87
C ALA A 144 -7.29 -10.32 -6.21
N ARG A 145 -7.60 -9.34 -7.07
CA ARG A 145 -6.89 -9.11 -8.33
C ARG A 145 -5.40 -8.84 -8.14
N ALA A 146 -5.04 -8.02 -7.14
CA ALA A 146 -3.66 -7.65 -6.85
C ALA A 146 -2.82 -8.81 -6.32
N LEU A 147 -3.45 -9.80 -5.68
CA LEU A 147 -2.77 -10.90 -5.00
C LEU A 147 -2.85 -12.25 -5.72
N VAL A 148 -3.56 -12.33 -6.85
CA VAL A 148 -3.83 -13.61 -7.53
C VAL A 148 -2.56 -14.34 -7.99
N HIS A 149 -1.48 -13.60 -8.30
CA HIS A 149 -0.19 -14.14 -8.69
C HIS A 149 0.76 -14.43 -7.51
N ASP A 150 0.27 -14.34 -6.26
CA ASP A 150 0.99 -14.66 -5.04
C ASP A 150 2.24 -13.82 -4.76
N PRO A 151 2.18 -12.50 -4.85
CA PRO A 151 3.33 -11.64 -4.70
C PRO A 151 3.88 -11.65 -3.27
N ARG A 152 5.22 -11.57 -3.13
CA ARG A 152 5.89 -11.44 -1.82
C ARG A 152 5.74 -10.05 -1.22
N ASN A 153 5.66 -9.03 -2.06
CA ASN A 153 5.55 -7.63 -1.65
C ASN A 153 4.14 -7.11 -1.98
N VAL A 154 3.52 -6.40 -1.05
CA VAL A 154 2.16 -5.87 -1.20
C VAL A 154 2.16 -4.38 -0.88
N ILE A 155 1.71 -3.56 -1.82
CA ILE A 155 1.53 -2.12 -1.65
C ILE A 155 0.04 -1.79 -1.71
N LEU A 156 -0.47 -1.13 -0.68
CA LEU A 156 -1.88 -0.74 -0.55
C LEU A 156 -1.97 0.78 -0.37
N ASP A 157 -2.48 1.49 -1.38
CA ASP A 157 -2.67 2.94 -1.31
C ASP A 157 -4.07 3.24 -0.76
N GLU A 158 -4.13 3.77 0.48
CA GLU A 158 -5.36 4.11 1.21
C GLU A 158 -6.39 2.95 1.23
N PRO A 159 -6.03 1.72 1.71
CA PRO A 159 -6.86 0.53 1.55
C PRO A 159 -8.19 0.59 2.29
N THR A 160 -8.31 1.42 3.32
CA THR A 160 -9.47 1.54 4.20
C THR A 160 -10.33 2.77 3.89
N ASN A 161 -9.87 3.63 2.97
CA ASN A 161 -10.59 4.85 2.62
C ASN A 161 -12.00 4.56 2.08
N GLY A 162 -13.01 5.16 2.74
CA GLY A 162 -14.43 5.00 2.39
C GLY A 162 -15.02 3.62 2.76
N LEU A 163 -14.36 2.84 3.60
CA LEU A 163 -14.91 1.62 4.18
C LEU A 163 -15.70 1.92 5.46
N ASP A 164 -16.74 1.13 5.69
CA ASP A 164 -17.40 1.09 6.99
C ASP A 164 -16.53 0.41 8.06
N VAL A 165 -16.96 0.47 9.33
CA VAL A 165 -16.21 -0.07 10.47
C VAL A 165 -15.93 -1.57 10.33
N MET A 166 -16.91 -2.36 9.83
CA MET A 166 -16.75 -3.81 9.70
C MET A 166 -15.78 -4.16 8.58
N ALA A 167 -15.89 -3.49 7.43
CA ALA A 167 -14.98 -3.66 6.29
C ALA A 167 -13.54 -3.22 6.65
N THR A 168 -13.39 -2.13 7.39
CA THR A 168 -12.08 -1.67 7.91
C THR A 168 -11.46 -2.72 8.86
N ARG A 169 -12.25 -3.30 9.76
CA ARG A 169 -11.78 -4.36 10.66
C ARG A 169 -11.32 -5.61 9.89
N SER A 170 -12.11 -6.03 8.90
CA SER A 170 -11.76 -7.15 8.04
C SER A 170 -10.47 -6.88 7.24
N MET A 171 -10.29 -5.66 6.73
CA MET A 171 -9.07 -5.23 6.04
C MET A 171 -7.84 -5.29 6.95
N ARG A 172 -7.95 -4.80 8.18
CA ARG A 172 -6.86 -4.90 9.16
C ARG A 172 -6.48 -6.35 9.47
N GLN A 173 -7.47 -7.23 9.63
CA GLN A 173 -7.23 -8.65 9.84
C GLN A 173 -6.53 -9.29 8.64
N PHE A 174 -6.95 -8.94 7.44
CA PHE A 174 -6.34 -9.41 6.20
C PHE A 174 -4.87 -8.97 6.08
N MET A 175 -4.55 -7.69 6.36
CA MET A 175 -3.16 -7.22 6.37
C MET A 175 -2.29 -7.96 7.39
N ARG A 176 -2.84 -8.25 8.59
CA ARG A 176 -2.13 -9.08 9.59
C ARG A 176 -1.87 -10.50 9.10
N GLN A 177 -2.80 -11.09 8.37
CA GLN A 177 -2.60 -12.41 7.74
C GLN A 177 -1.47 -12.37 6.72
N LEU A 178 -1.42 -11.37 5.83
CA LEU A 178 -0.32 -11.21 4.88
C LEU A 178 1.04 -11.12 5.58
N LYS A 179 1.11 -10.36 6.69
CA LYS A 179 2.31 -10.30 7.53
C LYS A 179 2.67 -11.67 8.10
N GLN A 180 1.71 -12.43 8.64
CA GLN A 180 1.93 -13.77 9.20
C GLN A 180 2.42 -14.77 8.15
N GLU A 181 2.04 -14.58 6.89
CA GLU A 181 2.55 -15.31 5.72
C GLU A 181 3.98 -14.90 5.32
N GLY A 182 4.60 -13.96 6.06
CA GLY A 182 5.97 -13.48 5.81
C GLY A 182 6.08 -12.45 4.70
N ARG A 183 4.97 -11.88 4.22
CA ARG A 183 4.99 -10.89 3.14
C ARG A 183 5.45 -9.52 3.66
N CYS A 184 6.09 -8.77 2.79
CA CYS A 184 6.33 -7.34 2.97
C CYS A 184 5.03 -6.57 2.68
N VAL A 185 4.47 -5.87 3.66
CA VAL A 185 3.25 -5.07 3.49
C VAL A 185 3.56 -3.60 3.70
N LEU A 186 3.43 -2.79 2.66
CA LEU A 186 3.52 -1.33 2.71
C LEU A 186 2.14 -0.74 2.43
N PHE A 187 1.61 0.09 3.33
CA PHE A 187 0.37 0.78 3.03
C PHE A 187 0.45 2.27 3.36
N SER A 188 -0.25 3.10 2.59
CA SER A 188 -0.44 4.50 2.93
C SER A 188 -1.73 4.69 3.73
N SER A 189 -1.70 5.61 4.66
CA SER A 189 -2.89 6.12 5.36
C SER A 189 -2.67 7.54 5.85
N HIS A 190 -3.77 8.25 6.02
CA HIS A 190 -3.83 9.52 6.77
C HIS A 190 -4.56 9.33 8.12
N ILE A 191 -4.99 8.11 8.45
CA ILE A 191 -5.74 7.77 9.66
C ILE A 191 -4.79 7.17 10.71
N MET A 192 -4.44 7.97 11.74
CA MET A 192 -3.51 7.59 12.79
C MET A 192 -3.88 6.32 13.53
N GLN A 193 -5.18 6.16 13.84
CA GLN A 193 -5.68 5.00 14.57
C GLN A 193 -5.46 3.67 13.83
N GLU A 194 -5.43 3.71 12.49
CA GLU A 194 -5.13 2.54 11.67
C GLU A 194 -3.67 2.17 11.75
N VAL A 195 -2.82 3.18 11.59
CA VAL A 195 -1.37 3.03 11.65
C VAL A 195 -0.93 2.53 13.03
N ALA A 196 -1.46 3.13 14.11
CA ALA A 196 -1.19 2.70 15.49
C ALA A 196 -1.60 1.25 15.77
N ALA A 197 -2.70 0.77 15.15
CA ALA A 197 -3.24 -0.56 15.39
C ALA A 197 -2.57 -1.67 14.55
N LEU A 198 -1.86 -1.31 13.47
CA LEU A 198 -1.39 -2.27 12.47
C LEU A 198 0.12 -2.30 12.27
N CYS A 199 0.79 -1.14 12.34
CA CYS A 199 2.15 -1.00 11.87
C CYS A 199 3.17 -1.51 12.88
N ASP A 200 4.16 -2.21 12.36
CA ASP A 200 5.42 -2.50 13.08
C ASP A 200 6.39 -1.31 12.93
N ARG A 201 6.31 -0.63 11.79
CA ARG A 201 7.13 0.52 11.44
C ARG A 201 6.31 1.61 10.77
N ILE A 202 6.61 2.86 11.06
CA ILE A 202 5.95 4.04 10.51
C ILE A 202 6.98 4.93 9.85
N VAL A 203 6.75 5.23 8.57
CA VAL A 203 7.50 6.23 7.80
C VAL A 203 6.61 7.45 7.65
N VAL A 204 6.98 8.54 8.29
CA VAL A 204 6.24 9.81 8.19
C VAL A 204 6.82 10.65 7.07
N ILE A 205 5.98 11.02 6.10
CA ILE A 205 6.36 11.94 5.02
C ILE A 205 5.64 13.27 5.22
N ALA A 206 6.43 14.35 5.19
CA ALA A 206 5.95 15.73 5.15
C ALA A 206 6.76 16.50 4.10
N HIS A 207 6.11 17.38 3.32
CA HIS A 207 6.74 18.20 2.28
C HIS A 207 7.68 17.43 1.33
N GLY A 208 7.31 16.21 0.97
CA GLY A 208 8.10 15.34 0.09
C GLY A 208 9.32 14.69 0.74
N ARG A 209 9.50 14.77 2.05
CA ARG A 209 10.65 14.24 2.79
C ARG A 209 10.21 13.28 3.90
N VAL A 210 11.07 12.32 4.24
CA VAL A 210 10.89 11.51 5.44
C VAL A 210 11.32 12.32 6.65
N VAL A 211 10.38 12.57 7.57
CA VAL A 211 10.63 13.31 8.82
C VAL A 211 10.73 12.38 10.03
N ALA A 212 10.24 11.15 9.92
CA ALA A 212 10.46 10.08 10.90
C ALA A 212 10.36 8.71 10.22
N ASP A 213 11.13 7.73 10.69
CA ASP A 213 11.12 6.33 10.24
C ASP A 213 11.39 5.42 11.45
N GLU A 214 10.33 5.10 12.22
CA GLU A 214 10.43 4.49 13.54
C GLU A 214 9.30 3.51 13.83
N THR A 215 9.39 2.78 14.94
CA THR A 215 8.26 2.02 15.49
C THR A 215 7.24 2.96 16.14
N PRO A 216 5.96 2.57 16.27
CA PRO A 216 4.95 3.39 16.97
C PRO A 216 5.38 3.79 18.39
N ASP A 217 6.05 2.86 19.11
CA ASP A 217 6.52 3.12 20.47
C ASP A 217 7.70 4.11 20.50
N ALA A 218 8.63 3.99 19.57
CA ALA A 218 9.75 4.91 19.45
C ALA A 218 9.30 6.33 19.11
N LEU A 219 8.30 6.47 18.21
CA LEU A 219 7.71 7.79 17.90
C LEU A 219 7.08 8.45 19.13
N ARG A 220 6.33 7.71 19.95
CA ARG A 220 5.79 8.21 21.22
C ARG A 220 6.87 8.61 22.20
N ALA A 221 7.89 7.77 22.36
CA ALA A 221 9.00 8.05 23.27
C ALA A 221 9.80 9.30 22.83
N GLN A 222 10.07 9.45 21.53
CA GLN A 222 10.82 10.59 20.97
C GLN A 222 10.07 11.92 21.17
N THR A 223 8.76 11.91 21.06
CA THR A 223 7.94 13.11 21.19
C THR A 223 7.51 13.40 22.62
N GLY A 224 7.55 12.41 23.51
CA GLY A 224 7.01 12.48 24.86
C GLY A 224 5.49 12.43 24.93
N GLU A 225 4.83 12.06 23.82
CA GLU A 225 3.37 12.02 23.73
C GLU A 225 2.82 10.62 24.04
N ALA A 226 1.69 10.56 24.76
CA ALA A 226 1.06 9.30 25.15
C ALA A 226 0.39 8.59 23.98
N ASN A 227 -0.16 9.33 23.03
CA ASN A 227 -0.80 8.78 21.84
C ASN A 227 -0.05 9.13 20.56
N LEU A 228 -0.28 8.33 19.50
CA LEU A 228 0.43 8.49 18.24
C LEU A 228 -0.03 9.72 17.44
N GLU A 229 -1.27 10.17 17.65
CA GLU A 229 -1.83 11.33 16.95
C GLU A 229 -1.14 12.62 17.38
N ASP A 230 -0.96 12.83 18.69
CA ASP A 230 -0.22 13.97 19.24
C ASP A 230 1.25 13.89 18.87
N ALA A 231 1.84 12.69 18.89
CA ALA A 231 3.22 12.47 18.44
C ALA A 231 3.42 12.90 16.97
N PHE A 232 2.47 12.52 16.09
CA PHE A 232 2.51 12.90 14.69
C PHE A 232 2.35 14.41 14.48
N VAL A 233 1.37 15.04 15.14
CA VAL A 233 1.17 16.50 15.07
C VAL A 233 2.45 17.24 15.49
N LYS A 234 3.11 16.77 16.55
CA LYS A 234 4.35 17.38 17.04
C LYS A 234 5.51 17.20 16.05
N ILE A 235 5.63 16.04 15.41
CA ILE A 235 6.66 15.78 14.38
C ILE A 235 6.45 16.69 13.17
N ILE A 236 5.22 16.77 12.65
CA ILE A 236 4.91 17.61 11.48
C ILE A 236 4.91 19.10 11.87
N GLY A 237 4.33 19.46 13.00
CA GLY A 237 4.28 20.84 13.47
C GLY A 237 5.65 21.45 13.72
N SER A 238 6.66 20.66 14.10
CA SER A 238 8.05 21.13 14.21
C SER A 238 8.66 21.50 12.85
N GLU A 239 8.23 20.83 11.77
CA GLU A 239 8.66 21.14 10.39
C GLU A 239 7.90 22.35 9.80
N GLU A 240 6.67 22.58 10.24
CA GLU A 240 5.83 23.69 9.78
C GLU A 240 6.08 24.99 10.56
N GLY A 241 6.96 24.96 11.59
CA GLY A 241 7.19 26.12 12.46
C GLY A 241 5.97 26.48 13.33
N LEU A 242 5.01 25.56 13.47
CA LEU A 242 3.79 25.71 14.28
C LEU A 242 4.01 25.28 15.74
N ALA A 243 5.17 24.74 16.08
CA ALA A 243 5.56 24.34 17.42
C ALA A 243 6.38 25.46 18.07
N ALA A 244 5.75 26.61 18.37
CA ALA A 244 6.27 27.65 19.23
C ALA A 244 5.29 27.95 20.35
#